data_ab9dc33ea8d03bd8179f4797da63d790
#
_entry.id   ab9dc33ea8d03bd8179f4797da63d790
#
_cell.length_a   1.000
_cell.length_b   1.000
_cell.length_c   1.000
_cell.angle_alpha   90.00
_cell.angle_beta   90.00
_cell.angle_gamma   90.00
#
_symmetry.space_group_name_H-M   'P 1'
#
loop_
_entity.id
_entity.type
_entity.pdbx_description
1 polymer ?
#
loop_
_entity_poly.entity_id
_entity_poly.type
_entity_poly.pdbx_seq_one_letter_code
_entity_poly.pdbx_strand_id
1 'polypeptide(L)'
;MLAASIHLSRGTPYIYMGEEIGMIDPDYDSMADYVDVESINAYQMLLDQGKSPEQAFKIIQAKSRDNSRTPMQWDASENAGFSTGTPWLKAGKSYKDINVENEIDGPIFKFYKELIRLRKEMPIISEGSY
;
A
#
# COMPACT_ATOMS: atom_id res chain seq x y z
N MET A 1 -9.33 4.35 10.91
CA MET A 1 -10.80 4.07 10.96
C MET A 1 -11.19 2.86 10.13
N LEU A 2 -10.79 2.73 8.85
CA LEU A 2 -11.13 1.57 8.00
C LEU A 2 -10.69 0.22 8.60
N ALA A 3 -9.46 0.14 9.11
CA ALA A 3 -8.95 -1.06 9.77
C ALA A 3 -9.86 -1.54 10.93
N ALA A 4 -10.35 -0.62 11.77
CA ALA A 4 -11.27 -0.98 12.84
C ALA A 4 -12.57 -1.58 12.32
N SER A 5 -13.15 -1.00 11.26
CA SER A 5 -14.37 -1.52 10.64
C SER A 5 -14.21 -2.95 10.12
N ILE A 6 -13.04 -3.26 9.54
CA ILE A 6 -12.73 -4.60 9.02
C ILE A 6 -12.47 -5.59 10.18
N HIS A 7 -11.60 -5.20 11.12
CA HIS A 7 -11.15 -6.10 12.18
C HIS A 7 -12.21 -6.36 13.26
N LEU A 8 -13.13 -5.43 13.47
CA LEU A 8 -14.21 -5.55 14.46
C LEU A 8 -15.52 -6.09 13.86
N SER A 9 -15.51 -6.50 12.60
CA SER A 9 -16.63 -7.16 11.95
C SER A 9 -16.45 -8.67 11.91
N ARG A 10 -17.57 -9.41 11.82
CA ARG A 10 -17.56 -10.86 11.63
C ARG A 10 -16.91 -11.23 10.30
N GLY A 11 -16.19 -12.34 10.24
CA GLY A 11 -15.47 -12.84 9.08
C GLY A 11 -13.96 -12.90 9.35
N THR A 12 -13.18 -13.28 8.36
CA THR A 12 -11.71 -13.33 8.45
C THR A 12 -11.13 -12.00 7.97
N PRO A 13 -10.49 -11.22 8.84
CA PRO A 13 -9.82 -9.99 8.41
C PRO A 13 -8.52 -10.34 7.68
N TYR A 14 -8.21 -9.59 6.64
CA TYR A 14 -6.93 -9.61 5.96
C TYR A 14 -6.22 -8.29 6.21
N ILE A 15 -4.94 -8.36 6.48
CA ILE A 15 -4.05 -7.19 6.55
C ILE A 15 -3.27 -7.18 5.25
N TYR A 16 -3.42 -6.12 4.46
CA TYR A 16 -2.61 -5.97 3.26
C TYR A 16 -1.22 -5.47 3.65
N MET A 17 -0.18 -6.04 3.03
CA MET A 17 1.22 -5.72 3.38
C MET A 17 1.46 -4.22 3.33
N GLY A 18 2.02 -3.68 4.40
CA GLY A 18 2.39 -2.26 4.51
C GLY A 18 1.32 -1.36 5.11
N GLU A 19 0.04 -1.79 5.18
CA GLU A 19 -0.98 -0.97 5.84
C GLU A 19 -0.73 -0.84 7.34
N GLU A 20 -0.13 -1.86 7.95
CA GLU A 20 0.21 -1.92 9.37
C GLU A 20 1.35 -0.98 9.77
N ILE A 21 2.12 -0.50 8.80
CA ILE A 21 3.18 0.49 9.01
C ILE A 21 2.84 1.84 8.31
N GLY A 22 1.67 1.94 7.71
CA GLY A 22 1.22 3.17 7.06
C GLY A 22 1.93 3.48 5.75
N MET A 23 2.32 2.46 4.96
CA MET A 23 2.87 2.67 3.62
C MET A 23 1.90 3.51 2.77
N ILE A 24 2.46 4.38 1.96
CA ILE A 24 1.73 5.27 1.04
C ILE A 24 2.08 4.95 -0.42
N ASP A 25 1.34 5.53 -1.34
CA ASP A 25 1.61 5.40 -2.78
C ASP A 25 3.07 5.75 -3.12
N PRO A 26 3.67 5.11 -4.13
CA PRO A 26 5.11 5.18 -4.39
C PRO A 26 5.61 6.53 -4.87
N ASP A 27 4.74 7.42 -5.33
CA ASP A 27 5.06 8.74 -5.88
C ASP A 27 6.12 8.67 -6.99
N TYR A 28 5.89 7.81 -7.99
CA TYR A 28 6.76 7.66 -9.15
C TYR A 28 6.81 8.92 -10.01
N ASP A 29 7.92 9.10 -10.74
CA ASP A 29 8.19 10.32 -11.51
C ASP A 29 7.78 10.20 -12.98
N SER A 30 7.61 8.98 -13.49
CA SER A 30 7.33 8.76 -14.91
C SER A 30 6.49 7.52 -15.18
N MET A 31 5.90 7.47 -16.38
CA MET A 31 5.20 6.27 -16.86
C MET A 31 6.11 5.06 -17.01
N ALA A 32 7.41 5.22 -17.14
CA ALA A 32 8.37 4.13 -17.23
C ALA A 32 8.49 3.32 -15.91
N ASP A 33 8.03 3.87 -14.81
CA ASP A 33 8.02 3.21 -13.50
C ASP A 33 6.79 2.32 -13.29
N TYR A 34 5.77 2.43 -14.16
CA TYR A 34 4.55 1.63 -14.13
C TYR A 34 4.64 0.46 -15.12
N VAL A 35 4.24 -0.72 -14.67
CA VAL A 35 4.23 -1.96 -15.48
C VAL A 35 2.82 -2.54 -15.66
N ASP A 36 1.84 -2.03 -14.93
CA ASP A 36 0.44 -2.46 -15.03
C ASP A 36 -0.12 -2.12 -16.41
N VAL A 37 -0.52 -3.16 -17.15
CA VAL A 37 -1.04 -3.03 -18.53
C VAL A 37 -2.27 -2.12 -18.61
N GLU A 38 -3.14 -2.16 -17.59
CA GLU A 38 -4.30 -1.27 -17.54
C GLU A 38 -3.88 0.19 -17.44
N SER A 39 -2.88 0.48 -16.60
CA SER A 39 -2.33 1.83 -16.44
C SER A 39 -1.69 2.34 -17.72
N ILE A 40 -0.92 1.49 -18.42
CA ILE A 40 -0.28 1.83 -19.71
C ILE A 40 -1.35 2.14 -20.76
N ASN A 41 -2.37 1.27 -20.89
CA ASN A 41 -3.44 1.47 -21.85
C ASN A 41 -4.30 2.69 -21.52
N ALA A 42 -4.60 2.91 -20.24
CA ALA A 42 -5.36 4.08 -19.79
C ALA A 42 -4.59 5.38 -20.07
N TYR A 43 -3.27 5.40 -19.89
CA TYR A 43 -2.44 6.55 -20.22
C TYR A 43 -2.56 6.92 -21.71
N GLN A 44 -2.42 5.93 -22.60
CA GLN A 44 -2.55 6.16 -24.05
C GLN A 44 -3.96 6.66 -24.40
N MET A 45 -5.00 6.04 -23.85
CA MET A 45 -6.39 6.47 -24.07
C MET A 45 -6.63 7.92 -23.63
N LEU A 46 -6.02 8.36 -22.52
CA LEU A 46 -6.14 9.74 -22.04
C LEU A 46 -5.45 10.73 -22.99
N LEU A 47 -4.31 10.36 -23.57
CA LEU A 47 -3.63 11.16 -24.60
C LEU A 47 -4.48 11.27 -25.87
N ASP A 48 -5.08 10.17 -26.32
CA ASP A 48 -5.96 10.15 -27.51
C ASP A 48 -7.23 10.98 -27.29
N GLN A 49 -7.68 11.13 -26.04
CA GLN A 49 -8.76 12.04 -25.64
C GLN A 49 -8.33 13.51 -25.51
N GLY A 50 -7.08 13.84 -25.85
CA GLY A 50 -6.55 15.20 -25.85
C GLY A 50 -6.07 15.74 -24.51
N LYS A 51 -5.85 14.88 -23.50
CA LYS A 51 -5.18 15.32 -22.26
C LYS A 51 -3.68 15.53 -22.49
N SER A 52 -3.09 16.48 -21.77
CA SER A 52 -1.64 16.62 -21.81
C SER A 52 -0.95 15.41 -21.13
N PRO A 53 0.31 15.09 -21.49
CA PRO A 53 1.06 14.03 -20.84
C PRO A 53 1.09 14.16 -19.31
N GLU A 54 1.22 15.38 -18.79
CA GLU A 54 1.24 15.64 -17.34
C GLU A 54 -0.12 15.35 -16.69
N GLN A 55 -1.22 15.73 -17.37
CA GLN A 55 -2.56 15.46 -16.87
C GLN A 55 -2.87 13.96 -16.85
N ALA A 56 -2.51 13.27 -17.94
CA ALA A 56 -2.67 11.82 -18.03
C ALA A 56 -1.83 11.11 -16.97
N PHE A 57 -0.57 11.49 -16.82
CA PHE A 57 0.33 10.92 -15.81
C PHE A 57 -0.20 11.07 -14.37
N LYS A 58 -0.67 12.27 -14.01
CA LYS A 58 -1.27 12.50 -12.68
C LYS A 58 -2.46 11.59 -12.39
N ILE A 59 -3.27 11.28 -13.41
CA ILE A 59 -4.39 10.35 -13.25
C ILE A 59 -3.88 8.95 -13.00
N ILE A 60 -2.87 8.50 -13.76
CA ILE A 60 -2.26 7.17 -13.54
C ILE A 60 -1.60 7.10 -12.18
N GLN A 61 -0.82 8.11 -11.80
CA GLN A 61 -0.16 8.19 -10.49
C GLN A 61 -1.16 8.01 -9.33
N ALA A 62 -2.35 8.58 -9.44
CA ALA A 62 -3.39 8.48 -8.41
C ALA A 62 -4.23 7.20 -8.46
N LYS A 63 -4.19 6.42 -9.56
CA LYS A 63 -5.16 5.34 -9.81
C LYS A 63 -4.55 3.99 -10.14
N SER A 64 -3.25 3.93 -10.42
CA SER A 64 -2.60 2.68 -10.82
C SER A 64 -2.68 1.60 -9.75
N ARG A 65 -2.94 0.37 -10.17
CA ARG A 65 -2.86 -0.79 -9.29
C ARG A 65 -1.44 -1.07 -8.80
N ASP A 66 -0.42 -0.60 -9.51
CA ASP A 66 0.97 -0.75 -9.10
C ASP A 66 1.27 -0.02 -7.77
N ASN A 67 0.48 0.99 -7.42
CA ASN A 67 0.63 1.71 -6.15
C ASN A 67 0.56 0.75 -4.94
N SER A 68 -0.26 -0.29 -5.01
CA SER A 68 -0.39 -1.28 -3.94
C SER A 68 0.50 -2.53 -4.13
N ARG A 69 1.32 -2.59 -5.18
CA ARG A 69 2.17 -3.75 -5.51
C ARG A 69 3.66 -3.51 -5.32
N THR A 70 4.00 -2.36 -4.76
CA THR A 70 5.39 -2.00 -4.48
C THR A 70 6.01 -2.95 -3.46
N PRO A 71 7.33 -3.12 -3.45
CA PRO A 71 8.02 -3.90 -2.44
C PRO A 71 7.68 -3.45 -1.03
N MET A 72 7.53 -4.42 -0.10
CA MET A 72 7.42 -4.12 1.33
C MET A 72 8.66 -3.34 1.79
N GLN A 73 8.43 -2.29 2.56
CA GLN A 73 9.47 -1.41 3.06
C GLN A 73 9.97 -1.91 4.43
N TRP A 74 11.06 -2.70 4.41
CA TRP A 74 11.61 -3.30 5.63
C TRP A 74 12.52 -2.34 6.40
N ASP A 75 13.39 -1.63 5.69
CA ASP A 75 14.35 -0.70 6.25
C ASP A 75 14.71 0.43 5.26
N ALA A 76 15.63 1.30 5.65
CA ALA A 76 16.11 2.41 4.82
C ALA A 76 17.25 2.05 3.86
N SER A 77 17.60 0.77 3.72
CA SER A 77 18.66 0.32 2.80
C SER A 77 18.19 0.29 1.34
N GLU A 78 19.06 -0.08 0.41
CA GLU A 78 18.71 -0.19 -1.01
C GLU A 78 17.53 -1.14 -1.22
N ASN A 79 16.63 -0.77 -2.16
CA ASN A 79 15.38 -1.48 -2.42
C ASN A 79 14.51 -1.68 -1.17
N ALA A 80 14.60 -0.77 -0.19
CA ALA A 80 13.85 -0.83 1.06
C ALA A 80 14.10 -2.11 1.88
N GLY A 81 15.31 -2.71 1.79
CA GLY A 81 15.62 -3.99 2.40
C GLY A 81 14.87 -5.19 1.82
N PHE A 82 14.10 -5.00 0.76
CA PHE A 82 13.28 -6.04 0.17
C PHE A 82 14.09 -7.07 -0.62
N SER A 83 15.09 -6.62 -1.38
CA SER A 83 15.87 -7.47 -2.27
C SER A 83 17.26 -6.91 -2.52
N THR A 84 18.25 -7.80 -2.69
CA THR A 84 19.59 -7.45 -3.18
C THR A 84 19.67 -7.35 -4.71
N GLY A 85 18.64 -7.82 -5.41
CA GLY A 85 18.48 -7.70 -6.86
C GLY A 85 17.51 -6.59 -7.24
N THR A 86 17.31 -6.37 -8.54
CA THR A 86 16.33 -5.41 -9.05
C THR A 86 14.91 -5.93 -8.79
N PRO A 87 14.09 -5.27 -7.98
CA PRO A 87 12.72 -5.66 -7.77
C PRO A 87 11.88 -5.41 -9.02
N TRP A 88 10.76 -6.13 -9.17
CA TRP A 88 9.83 -5.96 -10.28
C TRP A 88 9.27 -4.55 -10.40
N LEU A 89 8.89 -3.95 -9.27
CA LEU A 89 8.55 -2.55 -9.13
C LEU A 89 9.55 -1.89 -8.20
N LYS A 90 9.86 -0.63 -8.42
CA LYS A 90 10.67 0.16 -7.49
C LYS A 90 9.95 0.32 -6.15
N ALA A 91 10.70 0.36 -5.06
CA ALA A 91 10.17 0.80 -3.78
C ALA A 91 9.64 2.24 -3.89
N GLY A 92 8.59 2.55 -3.15
CA GLY A 92 8.07 3.92 -3.05
C GLY A 92 9.10 4.84 -2.41
N LYS A 93 9.09 6.12 -2.76
CA LYS A 93 10.08 7.10 -2.27
C LYS A 93 10.11 7.24 -0.75
N SER A 94 8.99 6.91 -0.09
CA SER A 94 8.83 7.01 1.36
C SER A 94 9.63 5.98 2.17
N TYR A 95 10.26 4.98 1.55
CA TYR A 95 10.90 3.88 2.29
C TYR A 95 12.00 4.33 3.25
N LYS A 96 12.60 5.50 3.04
CA LYS A 96 13.60 6.07 3.94
C LYS A 96 13.02 6.43 5.31
N ASP A 97 11.77 6.83 5.33
CA ASP A 97 11.09 7.33 6.52
C ASP A 97 10.03 6.35 7.02
N ILE A 98 9.24 5.75 6.10
CA ILE A 98 8.18 4.79 6.40
C ILE A 98 8.68 3.39 6.07
N ASN A 99 9.09 2.64 7.08
CA ASN A 99 9.54 1.26 6.96
C ASN A 99 9.32 0.51 8.27
N VAL A 100 9.45 -0.82 8.24
CA VAL A 100 9.22 -1.65 9.43
C VAL A 100 10.14 -1.28 10.58
N GLU A 101 11.42 -1.02 10.29
CA GLU A 101 12.41 -0.70 11.34
C GLU A 101 12.00 0.57 12.11
N ASN A 102 11.50 1.60 11.42
CA ASN A 102 11.07 2.85 12.02
C ASN A 102 9.68 2.76 12.67
N GLU A 103 8.75 1.99 12.07
CA GLU A 103 7.33 2.03 12.43
C GLU A 103 6.89 0.88 13.35
N ILE A 104 7.72 -0.12 13.65
CA ILE A 104 7.35 -1.27 14.48
C ILE A 104 6.88 -0.90 15.89
N ASP A 105 7.30 0.24 16.41
CA ASP A 105 6.82 0.84 17.65
C ASP A 105 5.92 2.08 17.42
N GLY A 106 5.59 2.34 16.17
CA GLY A 106 4.74 3.45 15.75
C GLY A 106 3.27 3.28 16.14
N PRO A 107 2.50 4.36 16.09
CA PRO A 107 1.10 4.35 16.51
C PRO A 107 0.21 3.48 15.61
N ILE A 108 0.50 3.40 14.30
CA ILE A 108 -0.28 2.59 13.36
C ILE A 108 -0.07 1.11 13.66
N PHE A 109 1.17 0.67 13.80
CA PHE A 109 1.48 -0.72 14.13
C PHE A 109 0.89 -1.16 15.47
N LYS A 110 0.99 -0.31 16.50
CA LYS A 110 0.36 -0.57 17.80
C LYS A 110 -1.15 -0.67 17.71
N PHE A 111 -1.78 0.13 16.85
CA PHE A 111 -3.21 0.06 16.61
C PHE A 111 -3.64 -1.27 15.98
N TYR A 112 -2.91 -1.76 14.97
CA TYR A 112 -3.16 -3.09 14.38
C TYR A 112 -2.97 -4.21 15.39
N LYS A 113 -1.91 -4.16 16.20
CA LYS A 113 -1.70 -5.12 17.31
C LYS A 113 -2.89 -5.15 18.26
N GLU A 114 -3.42 -4.00 18.63
CA GLU A 114 -4.58 -3.89 19.52
C GLU A 114 -5.85 -4.44 18.87
N LEU A 115 -6.11 -4.17 17.60
CA LEU A 115 -7.25 -4.75 16.88
C LEU A 115 -7.18 -6.28 16.83
N ILE A 116 -6.00 -6.84 16.57
CA ILE A 116 -5.78 -8.29 16.59
C ILE A 116 -6.00 -8.86 17.99
N ARG A 117 -5.49 -8.19 19.02
CA ARG A 117 -5.68 -8.58 20.43
C ARG A 117 -7.17 -8.62 20.78
N LEU A 118 -7.89 -7.55 20.53
CA LEU A 118 -9.33 -7.45 20.80
C LEU A 118 -10.11 -8.59 20.12
N ARG A 119 -9.79 -8.85 18.85
CA ARG A 119 -10.45 -9.90 18.09
C ARG A 119 -10.21 -11.30 18.68
N LYS A 120 -9.02 -11.56 19.26
CA LYS A 120 -8.70 -12.83 19.92
C LYS A 120 -9.36 -12.96 21.29
N GLU A 121 -9.49 -11.86 22.03
CA GLU A 121 -10.00 -11.86 23.41
C GLU A 121 -11.52 -11.69 23.49
N MET A 122 -12.15 -11.16 22.44
CA MET A 122 -13.60 -10.90 22.41
C MET A 122 -14.30 -11.76 21.35
N PRO A 123 -14.76 -12.98 21.72
CA PRO A 123 -15.42 -13.89 20.76
C PRO A 123 -16.64 -13.28 20.06
N ILE A 124 -17.29 -12.30 20.69
CA ILE A 124 -18.44 -11.60 20.10
C ILE A 124 -18.11 -10.97 18.74
N ILE A 125 -16.85 -10.59 18.50
CA ILE A 125 -16.43 -9.98 17.23
C ILE A 125 -16.48 -11.03 16.10
N SER A 126 -16.10 -12.27 16.36
CA SER A 126 -16.06 -13.35 15.37
C SER A 126 -17.32 -14.20 15.33
N GLU A 127 -18.01 -14.36 16.46
CA GLU A 127 -19.10 -15.31 16.66
C GLU A 127 -20.47 -14.64 16.87
N GLY A 128 -20.48 -13.32 17.14
CA GLY A 128 -21.70 -12.57 17.38
C GLY A 128 -22.67 -12.59 16.17
N SER A 129 -23.96 -12.51 16.43
CA SER A 129 -25.01 -12.29 15.43
C SER A 129 -25.40 -10.83 15.38
N TYR A 130 -25.78 -10.35 14.20
CA TYR A 130 -26.37 -9.04 13.98
C TYR A 130 -27.88 -9.12 14.10
#